data_c8264a8b4cd4cd36ab226814bc50d4fe
#
_entry.id   c8264a8b4cd4cd36ab226814bc50d4fe
#
_cell.length_a   1.000
_cell.length_b   1.000
_cell.length_c   1.000
_cell.angle_alpha   90.00
_cell.angle_beta   90.00
_cell.angle_gamma   90.00
#
_symmetry.space_group_name_H-M   'P 1'
#
loop_
_entity.id
_entity.type
_entity.pdbx_description
1 polymer ?
#
loop_
_entity_poly.entity_id
_entity_poly.type
_entity_poly.pdbx_seq_one_letter_code
_entity_poly.pdbx_strand_id
1 'polypeptide(L)'
;MPGFSGLPLVIEPSDLLARLDAPELILVDLTSVARYEAGHIPGARFADPKRTQLGLPPAPGLLPTQAALEALFSELGHRPDAVYVVYDDEGGGWAGRFIWLLDVIGHKAYHYLDGGIHSWIAEGLALSHCLPDAATAQVSLTLHDEPTATREYLQSRLGATDLAIWDARSEAEYTGEKVLAAKGGHIPGAKHLEWTAGMDKTRSLRIRTDMAQILKDLGITPDKEVITHCQTHHRSGFTYLVAKALGYPRVKGYAGSWGEWGNHPDTPVELPVKN
;
A
#
# COMPACT_ATOMS: atom_id res chain seq x y z
N MET A 1 0.79 25.42 16.10
CA MET A 1 1.48 24.18 15.72
C MET A 1 1.72 24.18 14.22
N PRO A 2 2.79 23.58 13.72
CA PRO A 2 2.98 23.49 12.27
C PRO A 2 1.93 22.54 11.68
N GLY A 3 1.28 22.94 10.57
CA GLY A 3 0.39 22.09 9.79
C GLY A 3 1.14 21.13 8.87
N PHE A 4 0.41 20.28 8.13
CA PHE A 4 0.99 19.31 7.20
C PHE A 4 1.25 19.89 5.78
N SER A 5 0.84 21.12 5.53
CA SER A 5 1.03 21.76 4.22
C SER A 5 2.51 21.82 3.82
N GLY A 6 2.80 21.38 2.59
CA GLY A 6 4.16 21.38 2.05
C GLY A 6 5.04 20.18 2.42
N LEU A 7 4.57 19.25 3.29
CA LEU A 7 5.27 18.00 3.52
C LEU A 7 5.16 17.05 2.32
N PRO A 8 6.22 16.25 2.05
CA PRO A 8 6.18 15.21 1.03
C PRO A 8 5.25 14.07 1.46
N LEU A 9 4.92 13.16 0.52
CA LEU A 9 4.14 11.96 0.81
C LEU A 9 4.79 11.09 1.89
N VAL A 10 6.10 10.94 1.85
CA VAL A 10 6.90 10.15 2.82
C VAL A 10 7.51 11.11 3.81
N ILE A 11 7.23 10.93 5.10
CA ILE A 11 7.69 11.81 6.19
C ILE A 11 8.50 11.03 7.21
N GLU A 12 9.39 11.74 7.90
CA GLU A 12 10.21 11.19 8.99
C GLU A 12 9.48 11.28 10.36
N PRO A 13 9.90 10.47 11.35
CA PRO A 13 9.34 10.54 12.70
C PRO A 13 9.34 11.94 13.34
N SER A 14 10.37 12.74 13.08
CA SER A 14 10.45 14.12 13.56
C SER A 14 9.37 15.02 12.98
N ASP A 15 8.97 14.80 11.72
CA ASP A 15 7.89 15.55 11.08
C ASP A 15 6.54 15.25 11.74
N LEU A 16 6.28 13.98 12.04
CA LEU A 16 5.08 13.55 12.73
C LEU A 16 5.07 14.01 14.19
N LEU A 17 6.19 13.85 14.91
CA LEU A 17 6.31 14.26 16.32
C LEU A 17 5.92 15.72 16.52
N ALA A 18 6.36 16.59 15.62
CA ALA A 18 6.05 18.02 15.68
C ALA A 18 4.55 18.34 15.46
N ARG A 19 3.74 17.34 15.06
CA ARG A 19 2.33 17.50 14.63
C ARG A 19 1.36 16.53 15.30
N LEU A 20 1.78 15.79 16.32
CA LEU A 20 0.90 14.82 17.00
C LEU A 20 -0.41 15.42 17.53
N ASP A 21 -0.35 16.68 17.95
CA ASP A 21 -1.53 17.38 18.49
C ASP A 21 -2.28 18.22 17.43
N ALA A 22 -1.97 18.04 16.15
CA ALA A 22 -2.64 18.77 15.07
C ALA A 22 -4.10 18.31 14.96
N PRO A 23 -5.09 19.23 15.02
CA PRO A 23 -6.50 18.85 15.05
C PRO A 23 -6.98 18.16 13.77
N GLU A 24 -6.31 18.39 12.65
CA GLU A 24 -6.59 17.73 11.37
C GLU A 24 -6.03 16.31 11.28
N LEU A 25 -5.12 15.90 12.18
CA LEU A 25 -4.45 14.59 12.10
C LEU A 25 -5.42 13.43 12.39
N ILE A 26 -5.39 12.44 11.52
CA ILE A 26 -5.83 11.07 11.77
C ILE A 26 -4.61 10.16 11.61
N LEU A 27 -4.05 9.72 12.71
CA LEU A 27 -2.91 8.80 12.72
C LEU A 27 -3.44 7.37 12.75
N VAL A 28 -3.07 6.53 11.76
CA VAL A 28 -3.58 5.17 11.61
C VAL A 28 -2.46 4.16 11.75
N ASP A 29 -2.65 3.25 12.71
CA ASP A 29 -1.80 2.09 12.95
C ASP A 29 -2.37 0.87 12.21
N LEU A 30 -1.58 0.32 11.31
CA LEU A 30 -1.91 -0.86 10.50
C LEU A 30 -1.04 -2.07 10.87
N THR A 31 -0.55 -2.11 12.09
CA THR A 31 0.18 -3.26 12.64
C THR A 31 -0.78 -4.37 13.04
N SER A 32 -0.28 -5.44 13.68
CA SER A 32 -1.15 -6.42 14.32
C SER A 32 -1.76 -5.86 15.62
N VAL A 33 -2.91 -6.39 16.02
CA VAL A 33 -3.55 -6.04 17.29
C VAL A 33 -2.60 -6.21 18.48
N ALA A 34 -1.85 -7.30 18.52
CA ALA A 34 -0.88 -7.57 19.57
C ALA A 34 0.27 -6.55 19.59
N ARG A 35 0.70 -6.07 18.40
CA ARG A 35 1.74 -5.03 18.30
C ARG A 35 1.21 -3.68 18.78
N TYR A 36 -0.01 -3.32 18.37
CA TYR A 36 -0.68 -2.09 18.82
C TYR A 36 -0.85 -2.04 20.35
N GLU A 37 -1.33 -3.14 20.94
CA GLU A 37 -1.50 -3.26 22.40
C GLU A 37 -0.16 -3.21 23.16
N ALA A 38 0.90 -3.77 22.59
CA ALA A 38 2.25 -3.71 23.15
C ALA A 38 2.87 -2.30 23.15
N GLY A 39 2.22 -1.34 22.48
CA GLY A 39 2.58 0.07 22.41
C GLY A 39 2.55 0.61 20.99
N HIS A 40 1.90 1.75 20.81
CA HIS A 40 1.67 2.43 19.53
C HIS A 40 2.12 3.89 19.61
N ILE A 41 2.20 4.56 18.48
CA ILE A 41 2.51 6.00 18.43
C ILE A 41 1.35 6.76 19.12
N PRO A 42 1.64 7.75 20.01
CA PRO A 42 0.60 8.48 20.73
C PRO A 42 -0.49 9.03 19.79
N GLY A 43 -1.77 8.78 20.13
CA GLY A 43 -2.91 9.21 19.34
C GLY A 43 -3.25 8.34 18.13
N ALA A 44 -2.47 7.31 17.84
CA ALA A 44 -2.75 6.40 16.72
C ALA A 44 -4.02 5.58 16.96
N ARG A 45 -4.85 5.48 15.93
CA ARG A 45 -6.04 4.63 15.86
C ARG A 45 -5.73 3.34 15.15
N PHE A 46 -6.06 2.23 15.77
CA PHE A 46 -5.86 0.92 15.17
C PHE A 46 -6.84 0.68 14.03
N ALA A 47 -6.33 0.22 12.90
CA ALA A 47 -7.13 -0.30 11.80
C ALA A 47 -6.65 -1.73 11.46
N ASP A 48 -7.48 -2.75 11.72
CA ASP A 48 -7.11 -4.12 11.34
C ASP A 48 -6.83 -4.18 9.83
N PRO A 49 -5.60 -4.49 9.41
CA PRO A 49 -5.23 -4.55 8.00
C PRO A 49 -6.13 -5.46 7.16
N LYS A 50 -6.69 -6.52 7.75
CA LYS A 50 -7.61 -7.43 7.07
C LYS A 50 -8.89 -6.74 6.59
N ARG A 51 -9.31 -5.68 7.25
CA ARG A 51 -10.49 -4.89 6.86
C ARG A 51 -10.27 -4.06 5.59
N THR A 52 -9.03 -3.98 5.12
CA THR A 52 -8.68 -3.33 3.85
C THR A 52 -8.88 -4.24 2.63
N GLN A 53 -9.25 -5.50 2.86
CA GLN A 53 -9.43 -6.52 1.84
C GLN A 53 -10.83 -7.14 1.92
N LEU A 54 -11.33 -7.61 0.77
CA LEU A 54 -12.59 -8.37 0.73
C LEU A 54 -12.51 -9.67 1.55
N GLY A 55 -11.34 -10.31 1.53
CA GLY A 55 -11.08 -11.53 2.29
C GLY A 55 -11.73 -12.80 1.75
N LEU A 56 -12.38 -12.76 0.59
CA LEU A 56 -13.14 -13.88 0.00
C LEU A 56 -12.41 -14.49 -1.20
N PRO A 57 -12.35 -15.85 -1.27
CA PRO A 57 -11.84 -16.53 -2.47
C PRO A 57 -12.69 -16.21 -3.72
N PRO A 58 -12.11 -16.32 -4.92
CA PRO A 58 -10.72 -16.64 -5.23
C PRO A 58 -9.76 -15.45 -5.13
N ALA A 59 -10.27 -14.23 -4.98
CA ALA A 59 -9.52 -12.99 -5.01
C ALA A 59 -9.65 -12.19 -3.70
N PRO A 60 -9.09 -12.68 -2.59
CA PRO A 60 -9.28 -12.05 -1.28
C PRO A 60 -8.75 -10.62 -1.19
N GLY A 61 -7.83 -10.24 -2.09
CA GLY A 61 -7.27 -8.90 -2.15
C GLY A 61 -8.18 -7.82 -2.74
N LEU A 62 -9.31 -8.17 -3.34
CA LEU A 62 -10.27 -7.19 -3.87
C LEU A 62 -10.70 -6.16 -2.81
N LEU A 63 -11.26 -5.04 -3.28
CA LEU A 63 -11.84 -4.03 -2.40
C LEU A 63 -12.94 -4.63 -1.52
N PRO A 64 -13.00 -4.24 -0.23
CA PRO A 64 -14.18 -4.47 0.58
C PRO A 64 -15.43 -3.83 -0.04
N THR A 65 -16.59 -4.22 0.43
CA THR A 65 -17.84 -3.54 0.05
C THR A 65 -17.81 -2.08 0.50
N GLN A 66 -18.52 -1.21 -0.19
CA GLN A 66 -18.64 0.20 0.19
C GLN A 66 -19.08 0.35 1.65
N ALA A 67 -20.08 -0.41 2.08
CA ALA A 67 -20.55 -0.38 3.46
C ALA A 67 -19.46 -0.77 4.49
N ALA A 68 -18.59 -1.74 4.16
CA ALA A 68 -17.49 -2.13 5.03
C ALA A 68 -16.41 -1.04 5.10
N LEU A 69 -16.16 -0.34 4.00
CA LEU A 69 -15.26 0.82 3.97
C LEU A 69 -15.85 1.99 4.76
N GLU A 70 -17.12 2.31 4.58
CA GLU A 70 -17.84 3.35 5.33
C GLU A 70 -17.77 3.09 6.84
N ALA A 71 -17.96 1.83 7.27
CA ALA A 71 -17.79 1.45 8.67
C ALA A 71 -16.36 1.65 9.17
N LEU A 72 -15.35 1.21 8.41
CA LEU A 72 -13.93 1.40 8.76
C LEU A 72 -13.58 2.89 8.91
N PHE A 73 -13.94 3.70 7.92
CA PHE A 73 -13.63 5.13 7.94
C PHE A 73 -14.46 5.90 8.98
N SER A 74 -15.68 5.45 9.31
CA SER A 74 -16.47 6.00 10.40
C SER A 74 -15.81 5.78 11.75
N GLU A 75 -15.32 4.59 12.03
CA GLU A 75 -14.59 4.26 13.26
C GLU A 75 -13.27 5.03 13.37
N LEU A 76 -12.58 5.29 12.24
CA LEU A 76 -11.40 6.14 12.20
C LEU A 76 -11.71 7.62 12.35
N GLY A 77 -12.99 8.03 12.36
CA GLY A 77 -13.40 9.43 12.45
C GLY A 77 -13.06 10.22 11.20
N HIS A 78 -13.20 9.60 10.02
CA HIS A 78 -12.94 10.26 8.74
C HIS A 78 -13.74 11.56 8.59
N ARG A 79 -13.07 12.58 8.10
CA ARG A 79 -13.66 13.85 7.69
C ARG A 79 -12.90 14.42 6.47
N PRO A 80 -13.56 15.24 5.64
CA PRO A 80 -12.96 15.72 4.37
C PRO A 80 -11.70 16.56 4.55
N ASP A 81 -11.56 17.26 5.69
CA ASP A 81 -10.42 18.13 6.03
C ASP A 81 -9.31 17.42 6.82
N ALA A 82 -9.47 16.11 7.08
CA ALA A 82 -8.46 15.34 7.78
C ALA A 82 -7.17 15.19 6.97
N VAL A 83 -6.06 15.10 7.67
CA VAL A 83 -4.78 14.66 7.11
C VAL A 83 -4.44 13.33 7.73
N TYR A 84 -4.32 12.30 6.90
CA TYR A 84 -3.91 10.99 7.36
C TYR A 84 -2.40 10.87 7.45
N VAL A 85 -1.92 10.30 8.55
CA VAL A 85 -0.58 9.71 8.60
C VAL A 85 -0.77 8.24 8.87
N VAL A 86 -0.18 7.38 8.02
CA VAL A 86 -0.35 5.93 8.12
C VAL A 86 0.99 5.25 8.32
N TYR A 87 1.00 4.19 9.12
CA TYR A 87 2.19 3.37 9.36
C TYR A 87 1.82 1.90 9.64
N ASP A 88 2.81 1.04 9.48
CA ASP A 88 2.74 -0.36 9.86
C ASP A 88 4.05 -0.83 10.52
N ASP A 89 4.24 -2.13 10.69
CA ASP A 89 5.45 -2.77 11.21
C ASP A 89 6.17 -3.66 10.18
N GLU A 90 5.81 -3.54 8.91
CA GLU A 90 6.35 -4.37 7.83
C GLU A 90 7.19 -3.56 6.82
N GLY A 91 7.27 -2.23 7.00
CA GLY A 91 7.96 -1.32 6.08
C GLY A 91 7.09 -0.78 4.96
N GLY A 92 5.77 -0.74 5.12
CA GLY A 92 4.86 -0.01 4.24
C GLY A 92 3.91 -0.87 3.39
N GLY A 93 3.81 -2.18 3.63
CA GLY A 93 2.89 -3.04 2.89
C GLY A 93 1.42 -2.68 3.13
N TRP A 94 1.01 -2.72 4.38
CA TRP A 94 -0.36 -2.36 4.79
C TRP A 94 -0.61 -0.86 4.74
N ALA A 95 0.37 -0.06 5.13
CA ALA A 95 0.29 1.40 5.03
C ALA A 95 0.10 1.85 3.57
N GLY A 96 0.86 1.30 2.64
CA GLY A 96 0.72 1.60 1.21
C GLY A 96 -0.62 1.12 0.64
N ARG A 97 -1.13 -0.04 1.10
CA ARG A 97 -2.48 -0.47 0.75
C ARG A 97 -3.55 0.49 1.28
N PHE A 98 -3.39 0.99 2.49
CA PHE A 98 -4.34 1.97 3.04
C PHE A 98 -4.28 3.31 2.29
N ILE A 99 -3.10 3.76 1.86
CA ILE A 99 -2.94 4.92 0.98
C ILE A 99 -3.69 4.72 -0.34
N TRP A 100 -3.59 3.53 -0.93
CA TRP A 100 -4.37 3.19 -2.12
C TRP A 100 -5.89 3.28 -1.84
N LEU A 101 -6.37 2.81 -0.67
CA LEU A 101 -7.77 2.98 -0.28
C LEU A 101 -8.16 4.46 -0.14
N LEU A 102 -7.29 5.31 0.42
CA LEU A 102 -7.52 6.75 0.49
C LEU A 102 -7.69 7.36 -0.90
N ASP A 103 -6.87 6.93 -1.87
CA ASP A 103 -7.03 7.33 -3.27
C ASP A 103 -8.36 6.84 -3.86
N VAL A 104 -8.77 5.60 -3.56
CA VAL A 104 -10.05 5.01 -4.02
C VAL A 104 -11.25 5.78 -3.48
N ILE A 105 -11.20 6.27 -2.25
CA ILE A 105 -12.27 7.12 -1.69
C ILE A 105 -12.12 8.62 -2.05
N GLY A 106 -11.14 8.96 -2.90
CA GLY A 106 -10.90 10.33 -3.36
C GLY A 106 -10.21 11.25 -2.35
N HIS A 107 -9.74 10.72 -1.21
CA HIS A 107 -9.03 11.51 -0.20
C HIS A 107 -7.54 11.63 -0.56
N LYS A 108 -7.02 12.89 -0.62
CA LYS A 108 -5.65 13.15 -1.12
C LYS A 108 -4.69 13.71 -0.06
N ALA A 109 -5.20 14.06 1.12
CA ALA A 109 -4.38 14.60 2.21
C ALA A 109 -3.86 13.46 3.10
N TYR A 110 -2.72 12.89 2.74
CA TYR A 110 -2.13 11.79 3.49
C TYR A 110 -0.61 11.74 3.37
N HIS A 111 0.02 11.10 4.36
CA HIS A 111 1.45 10.83 4.43
C HIS A 111 1.70 9.40 4.92
N TYR A 112 2.84 8.86 4.54
CA TYR A 112 3.40 7.62 5.06
C TYR A 112 4.55 7.94 6.01
N LEU A 113 4.54 7.34 7.20
CA LEU A 113 5.67 7.40 8.13
C LEU A 113 6.75 6.43 7.68
N ASP A 114 7.88 6.95 7.18
CA ASP A 114 8.95 6.13 6.60
C ASP A 114 9.57 5.17 7.63
N GLY A 115 9.58 3.88 7.31
CA GLY A 115 10.00 2.82 8.23
C GLY A 115 8.98 2.48 9.32
N GLY A 116 7.81 3.13 9.33
CA GLY A 116 6.70 2.83 10.23
C GLY A 116 7.07 2.92 11.70
N ILE A 117 6.54 1.99 12.51
CA ILE A 117 6.83 1.96 13.96
C ILE A 117 8.31 1.69 14.26
N HIS A 118 9.04 1.02 13.34
CA HIS A 118 10.46 0.72 13.54
C HIS A 118 11.32 1.98 13.54
N SER A 119 11.05 2.92 12.64
CA SER A 119 11.77 4.20 12.61
C SER A 119 11.47 5.05 13.83
N TRP A 120 10.20 5.07 14.27
CA TRP A 120 9.78 5.78 15.49
C TRP A 120 10.52 5.28 16.74
N ILE A 121 10.59 3.96 16.91
CA ILE A 121 11.30 3.33 18.03
C ILE A 121 12.81 3.56 17.93
N ALA A 122 13.38 3.43 16.73
CA ALA A 122 14.82 3.62 16.52
C ALA A 122 15.30 5.04 16.86
N GLU A 123 14.43 6.04 16.73
CA GLU A 123 14.70 7.42 17.17
C GLU A 123 14.47 7.66 18.67
N GLY A 124 14.15 6.60 19.43
CA GLY A 124 13.94 6.68 20.88
C GLY A 124 12.67 7.42 21.29
N LEU A 125 11.70 7.53 20.39
CA LEU A 125 10.45 8.26 20.64
C LEU A 125 9.49 7.41 21.48
N ALA A 126 8.70 8.09 22.32
CA ALA A 126 7.81 7.42 23.26
C ALA A 126 6.65 6.70 22.55
N LEU A 127 6.28 5.55 23.08
CA LEU A 127 5.06 4.83 22.74
C LEU A 127 3.97 5.07 23.79
N SER A 128 2.72 4.94 23.37
CA SER A 128 1.52 5.01 24.21
C SER A 128 0.86 3.64 24.31
N HIS A 129 0.17 3.40 25.42
CA HIS A 129 -0.79 2.30 25.61
C HIS A 129 -2.21 2.84 25.79
N CYS A 130 -2.39 4.17 25.72
CA CYS A 130 -3.67 4.82 25.87
C CYS A 130 -4.42 4.80 24.54
N LEU A 131 -5.59 4.17 24.53
CA LEU A 131 -6.48 4.25 23.36
C LEU A 131 -6.92 5.70 23.14
N PRO A 132 -6.90 6.19 21.90
CA PRO A 132 -7.47 7.48 21.60
C PRO A 132 -8.99 7.46 21.82
N ASP A 133 -9.57 8.62 22.09
CA ASP A 133 -11.02 8.76 22.21
C ASP A 133 -11.70 8.19 20.96
N ALA A 134 -12.80 7.46 21.19
CA ALA A 134 -13.60 6.92 20.11
C ALA A 134 -14.12 8.06 19.24
N ALA A 135 -13.66 8.16 18.01
CA ALA A 135 -14.26 9.06 17.05
C ALA A 135 -15.27 8.26 16.22
N THR A 136 -16.51 8.66 16.30
CA THR A 136 -17.54 8.13 15.39
C THR A 136 -17.98 9.25 14.46
N ALA A 137 -17.74 9.08 13.17
CA ALA A 137 -18.28 9.94 12.14
C ALA A 137 -19.32 9.15 11.33
N GLN A 138 -20.36 9.80 10.87
CA GLN A 138 -21.24 9.21 9.87
C GLN A 138 -20.59 9.50 8.50
N VAL A 139 -20.05 8.46 7.85
CA VAL A 139 -19.31 8.57 6.61
C VAL A 139 -20.12 7.98 5.47
N SER A 140 -20.23 8.72 4.38
CA SER A 140 -20.71 8.24 3.09
C SER A 140 -19.60 8.44 2.07
N LEU A 141 -19.21 7.37 1.38
CA LEU A 141 -18.06 7.37 0.48
C LEU A 141 -18.51 7.33 -0.98
N THR A 142 -17.77 8.02 -1.82
CA THR A 142 -17.79 7.83 -3.27
C THR A 142 -16.51 7.09 -3.65
N LEU A 143 -16.65 5.96 -4.35
CA LEU A 143 -15.50 5.17 -4.79
C LEU A 143 -15.09 5.59 -6.21
N HIS A 144 -13.78 5.75 -6.42
CA HIS A 144 -13.16 6.14 -7.68
C HIS A 144 -12.38 4.97 -8.28
N ASP A 145 -12.59 4.68 -9.55
CA ASP A 145 -11.93 3.57 -10.27
C ASP A 145 -10.52 3.92 -10.74
N GLU A 146 -10.18 5.22 -10.81
CA GLU A 146 -8.90 5.68 -11.36
C GLU A 146 -7.68 5.03 -10.69
N PRO A 147 -7.60 4.87 -9.35
CA PRO A 147 -6.45 4.24 -8.70
C PRO A 147 -6.39 2.72 -8.86
N THR A 148 -7.40 2.12 -9.48
CA THR A 148 -7.56 0.66 -9.55
C THR A 148 -7.39 0.15 -10.98
N ALA A 149 -6.66 -0.96 -11.14
CA ALA A 149 -6.70 -1.77 -12.34
C ALA A 149 -7.58 -3.00 -12.07
N THR A 150 -8.53 -3.29 -12.96
CA THR A 150 -9.25 -4.57 -12.97
C THR A 150 -8.48 -5.60 -13.79
N ARG A 151 -8.85 -6.88 -13.62
CA ARG A 151 -8.29 -7.95 -14.45
C ARG A 151 -8.52 -7.70 -15.95
N GLU A 152 -9.73 -7.30 -16.32
CA GLU A 152 -10.11 -7.02 -17.70
C GLU A 152 -9.33 -5.86 -18.28
N TYR A 153 -9.17 -4.78 -17.48
CA TYR A 153 -8.35 -3.65 -17.87
C TYR A 153 -6.91 -4.07 -18.12
N LEU A 154 -6.29 -4.77 -17.17
CA LEU A 154 -4.91 -5.23 -17.29
C LEU A 154 -4.74 -6.19 -18.48
N GLN A 155 -5.68 -7.11 -18.69
CA GLN A 155 -5.67 -8.06 -19.82
C GLN A 155 -5.75 -7.32 -21.16
N SER A 156 -6.56 -6.28 -21.28
CA SER A 156 -6.68 -5.46 -22.50
C SER A 156 -5.43 -4.63 -22.81
N ARG A 157 -4.58 -4.40 -21.80
CA ARG A 157 -3.36 -3.57 -21.92
C ARG A 157 -2.09 -4.40 -22.08
N LEU A 158 -2.15 -5.73 -22.04
CA LEU A 158 -0.96 -6.57 -22.21
C LEU A 158 -0.23 -6.24 -23.51
N GLY A 159 1.10 -6.08 -23.43
CA GLY A 159 1.95 -5.73 -24.57
C GLY A 159 1.98 -4.26 -24.96
N ALA A 160 1.22 -3.38 -24.28
CA ALA A 160 1.28 -1.95 -24.54
C ALA A 160 2.64 -1.36 -24.13
N THR A 161 3.23 -0.55 -24.99
CA THR A 161 4.58 0.01 -24.79
C THR A 161 4.63 1.06 -23.69
N ASP A 162 3.49 1.70 -23.38
CA ASP A 162 3.32 2.69 -22.32
C ASP A 162 2.81 2.10 -21.01
N LEU A 163 2.88 0.75 -20.85
CA LEU A 163 2.54 0.03 -19.63
C LEU A 163 3.80 -0.58 -18.99
N ALA A 164 3.89 -0.50 -17.67
CA ALA A 164 4.80 -1.29 -16.85
C ALA A 164 4.02 -2.00 -15.75
N ILE A 165 4.15 -3.32 -15.69
CA ILE A 165 3.54 -4.14 -14.65
C ILE A 165 4.63 -4.47 -13.62
N TRP A 166 4.44 -4.09 -12.36
CA TRP A 166 5.39 -4.36 -11.29
C TRP A 166 4.89 -5.52 -10.42
N ASP A 167 5.53 -6.68 -10.55
CA ASP A 167 5.28 -7.83 -9.69
C ASP A 167 6.15 -7.74 -8.43
N ALA A 168 5.48 -7.54 -7.30
CA ALA A 168 6.09 -7.36 -5.98
C ALA A 168 6.27 -8.67 -5.18
N ARG A 169 5.97 -9.83 -5.79
CA ARG A 169 6.08 -11.15 -5.16
C ARG A 169 7.53 -11.58 -5.02
N SER A 170 7.75 -12.70 -4.31
CA SER A 170 9.07 -13.32 -4.26
C SER A 170 9.47 -13.88 -5.62
N GLU A 171 10.78 -14.04 -5.84
CA GLU A 171 11.31 -14.63 -7.07
C GLU A 171 10.73 -16.03 -7.34
N ALA A 172 10.64 -16.88 -6.31
CA ALA A 172 10.06 -18.22 -6.44
C ALA A 172 8.57 -18.20 -6.86
N GLU A 173 7.80 -17.21 -6.45
CA GLU A 173 6.42 -17.03 -6.94
C GLU A 173 6.40 -16.53 -8.39
N TYR A 174 7.27 -15.58 -8.74
CA TYR A 174 7.37 -15.02 -10.09
C TYR A 174 7.83 -16.05 -11.11
N THR A 175 8.81 -16.90 -10.77
CA THR A 175 9.33 -17.95 -11.64
C THR A 175 8.41 -19.16 -11.75
N GLY A 176 7.42 -19.27 -10.86
CA GLY A 176 6.51 -20.41 -10.82
C GLY A 176 7.05 -21.61 -10.05
N GLU A 177 8.18 -21.49 -9.35
CA GLU A 177 8.67 -22.52 -8.43
C GLU A 177 7.75 -22.68 -7.23
N LYS A 178 7.22 -21.55 -6.71
CA LYS A 178 6.21 -21.52 -5.65
C LYS A 178 4.86 -21.15 -6.22
N VAL A 179 3.94 -22.09 -6.22
CA VAL A 179 2.59 -21.94 -6.81
C VAL A 179 1.57 -21.69 -5.68
N LEU A 180 0.93 -20.52 -5.69
CA LEU A 180 -0.08 -20.11 -4.71
C LEU A 180 -1.47 -19.87 -5.35
N ALA A 181 -1.69 -20.35 -6.57
CA ALA A 181 -2.94 -20.29 -7.32
C ALA A 181 -3.05 -21.52 -8.21
N ALA A 182 -4.07 -21.62 -9.06
CA ALA A 182 -4.19 -22.72 -10.03
C ALA A 182 -3.04 -22.75 -11.07
N LYS A 183 -2.42 -21.57 -11.32
CA LYS A 183 -1.28 -21.43 -12.24
C LYS A 183 -0.08 -20.87 -11.51
N GLY A 184 1.14 -21.29 -11.91
CA GLY A 184 2.42 -20.69 -11.51
C GLY A 184 2.96 -19.75 -12.57
N GLY A 185 3.95 -18.93 -12.23
CA GLY A 185 4.55 -17.95 -13.12
C GLY A 185 4.08 -16.51 -12.86
N HIS A 186 4.07 -15.66 -13.88
CA HIS A 186 3.75 -14.25 -13.76
C HIS A 186 2.87 -13.72 -14.90
N ILE A 187 2.36 -12.51 -14.76
CA ILE A 187 1.61 -11.79 -15.80
C ILE A 187 2.57 -11.48 -16.96
N PRO A 188 2.20 -11.77 -18.22
CA PRO A 188 3.10 -11.54 -19.35
C PRO A 188 3.64 -10.11 -19.41
N GLY A 189 4.98 -10.00 -19.53
CA GLY A 189 5.70 -8.74 -19.57
C GLY A 189 5.91 -8.05 -18.21
N ALA A 190 5.44 -8.64 -17.11
CA ALA A 190 5.66 -8.07 -15.77
C ALA A 190 7.17 -8.01 -15.42
N LYS A 191 7.54 -6.94 -14.74
CA LYS A 191 8.87 -6.71 -14.21
C LYS A 191 8.92 -7.13 -12.75
N HIS A 192 9.84 -8.00 -12.41
CA HIS A 192 10.00 -8.49 -11.05
C HIS A 192 10.91 -7.57 -10.24
N LEU A 193 10.40 -7.12 -9.13
CA LEU A 193 11.19 -6.60 -8.02
C LEU A 193 10.41 -6.87 -6.75
N GLU A 194 10.88 -7.82 -5.94
CA GLU A 194 10.27 -8.14 -4.66
C GLU A 194 10.19 -6.90 -3.76
N TRP A 195 9.04 -6.68 -3.13
CA TRP A 195 8.77 -5.49 -2.34
C TRP A 195 9.81 -5.21 -1.25
N THR A 196 10.35 -6.27 -0.60
CA THR A 196 11.37 -6.13 0.44
C THR A 196 12.71 -5.61 -0.10
N ALA A 197 12.98 -5.73 -1.40
CA ALA A 197 14.16 -5.14 -2.03
C ALA A 197 14.11 -3.61 -2.10
N GLY A 198 12.91 -3.03 -1.94
CA GLY A 198 12.72 -1.58 -1.86
C GLY A 198 12.95 -0.96 -0.48
N MET A 199 13.25 -1.78 0.53
CA MET A 199 13.45 -1.35 1.91
C MET A 199 14.91 -1.39 2.32
N ASP A 200 15.34 -0.40 3.08
CA ASP A 200 16.65 -0.37 3.71
C ASP A 200 16.57 -0.92 5.13
N LYS A 201 16.99 -2.18 5.31
CA LYS A 201 16.98 -2.86 6.62
C LYS A 201 17.92 -2.21 7.63
N THR A 202 18.95 -1.51 7.16
CA THR A 202 19.92 -0.82 8.03
C THR A 202 19.38 0.52 8.54
N ARG A 203 18.31 1.03 7.89
CA ARG A 203 17.63 2.28 8.22
C ARG A 203 16.20 2.05 8.71
N SER A 204 15.98 1.00 9.50
CA SER A 204 14.67 0.69 10.11
C SER A 204 13.55 0.53 9.07
N LEU A 205 13.80 -0.20 7.99
CA LEU A 205 12.88 -0.47 6.89
C LEU A 205 12.41 0.76 6.09
N ARG A 206 13.12 1.89 6.18
CA ARG A 206 12.82 3.05 5.34
C ARG A 206 12.94 2.71 3.86
N ILE A 207 12.21 3.42 3.03
CA ILE A 207 12.32 3.30 1.58
C ILE A 207 13.78 3.59 1.16
N ARG A 208 14.32 2.75 0.29
CA ARG A 208 15.67 2.95 -0.25
C ARG A 208 15.75 4.23 -1.09
N THR A 209 16.83 4.96 -0.92
CA THR A 209 17.05 6.25 -1.60
C THR A 209 17.35 6.11 -3.10
N ASP A 210 17.76 4.91 -3.55
CA ASP A 210 18.11 4.61 -4.94
C ASP A 210 16.95 3.97 -5.75
N MET A 211 15.73 3.94 -5.19
CA MET A 211 14.58 3.32 -5.85
C MET A 211 14.29 3.85 -7.25
N ALA A 212 14.45 5.15 -7.48
CA ALA A 212 14.24 5.72 -8.80
C ALA A 212 15.17 5.11 -9.87
N GLN A 213 16.43 4.86 -9.52
CA GLN A 213 17.39 4.24 -10.43
C GLN A 213 17.07 2.75 -10.64
N ILE A 214 16.74 2.02 -9.57
CA ILE A 214 16.36 0.60 -9.65
C ILE A 214 15.16 0.41 -10.58
N LEU A 215 14.10 1.22 -10.41
CA LEU A 215 12.91 1.14 -11.24
C LEU A 215 13.20 1.50 -12.70
N LYS A 216 14.03 2.51 -12.94
CA LYS A 216 14.45 2.90 -14.27
C LYS A 216 15.20 1.76 -15.00
N ASP A 217 16.09 1.06 -14.31
CA ASP A 217 16.87 -0.05 -14.87
C ASP A 217 15.97 -1.26 -15.23
N LEU A 218 14.83 -1.41 -14.53
CA LEU A 218 13.80 -2.39 -14.83
C LEU A 218 12.82 -1.94 -15.93
N GLY A 219 12.93 -0.69 -16.41
CA GLY A 219 12.02 -0.11 -17.38
C GLY A 219 10.66 0.28 -16.80
N ILE A 220 10.56 0.42 -15.47
CA ILE A 220 9.42 1.00 -14.75
C ILE A 220 9.70 2.50 -14.61
N THR A 221 9.17 3.30 -15.51
CA THR A 221 9.51 4.72 -15.68
C THR A 221 8.27 5.62 -15.61
N PRO A 222 8.39 6.91 -15.20
CA PRO A 222 7.24 7.78 -14.97
C PRO A 222 6.45 8.17 -16.23
N ASP A 223 6.98 7.95 -17.42
CA ASP A 223 6.27 8.13 -18.70
C ASP A 223 5.26 7.00 -18.97
N LYS A 224 5.35 5.88 -18.25
CA LYS A 224 4.44 4.75 -18.37
C LYS A 224 3.32 4.79 -17.33
N GLU A 225 2.23 4.11 -17.64
CA GLU A 225 1.29 3.69 -16.61
C GLU A 225 1.89 2.52 -15.84
N VAL A 226 1.94 2.63 -14.52
CA VAL A 226 2.49 1.57 -13.65
C VAL A 226 1.33 0.86 -12.96
N ILE A 227 1.22 -0.46 -13.18
CA ILE A 227 0.27 -1.30 -12.45
C ILE A 227 1.05 -2.20 -11.50
N THR A 228 0.74 -2.09 -10.20
CA THR A 228 1.40 -2.87 -9.17
C THR A 228 0.53 -4.03 -8.70
N HIS A 229 1.11 -5.22 -8.55
CA HIS A 229 0.41 -6.38 -8.01
C HIS A 229 1.34 -7.29 -7.18
N CYS A 230 0.72 -8.16 -6.39
CA CYS A 230 1.41 -9.24 -5.69
C CYS A 230 0.50 -10.49 -5.64
N GLN A 231 0.25 -11.08 -4.45
CA GLN A 231 -0.74 -12.15 -4.28
C GLN A 231 -2.15 -11.59 -4.03
N THR A 232 -2.26 -10.51 -3.21
CA THR A 232 -3.52 -9.93 -2.71
C THR A 232 -3.47 -8.40 -2.56
N HIS A 233 -2.57 -7.74 -3.27
CA HIS A 233 -2.33 -6.30 -3.20
C HIS A 233 -1.94 -5.76 -1.80
N HIS A 234 -1.37 -6.60 -0.94
CA HIS A 234 -0.74 -6.18 0.32
C HIS A 234 0.70 -5.71 0.05
N ARG A 235 1.60 -6.61 -0.36
CA ARG A 235 3.01 -6.30 -0.69
C ARG A 235 3.11 -5.22 -1.79
N SER A 236 2.21 -5.26 -2.75
CA SER A 236 2.14 -4.25 -3.81
C SER A 236 1.48 -2.94 -3.37
N GLY A 237 0.91 -2.87 -2.19
CA GLY A 237 0.60 -1.60 -1.53
C GLY A 237 1.86 -0.76 -1.32
N PHE A 238 2.95 -1.38 -0.83
CA PHE A 238 4.24 -0.72 -0.74
C PHE A 238 4.75 -0.22 -2.10
N THR A 239 4.68 -1.04 -3.15
CA THR A 239 5.16 -0.61 -4.47
C THR A 239 4.29 0.48 -5.10
N TYR A 240 2.98 0.50 -4.79
CA TYR A 240 2.09 1.61 -5.12
C TYR A 240 2.54 2.91 -4.43
N LEU A 241 2.78 2.84 -3.12
CA LEU A 241 3.29 3.96 -2.32
C LEU A 241 4.62 4.49 -2.88
N VAL A 242 5.59 3.61 -3.16
CA VAL A 242 6.91 3.99 -3.69
C VAL A 242 6.78 4.72 -5.02
N ALA A 243 6.00 4.18 -5.96
CA ALA A 243 5.80 4.83 -7.27
C ALA A 243 5.17 6.23 -7.11
N LYS A 244 4.19 6.38 -6.21
CA LYS A 244 3.61 7.70 -5.90
C LYS A 244 4.60 8.65 -5.24
N ALA A 245 5.40 8.17 -4.28
CA ALA A 245 6.43 8.97 -3.62
C ALA A 245 7.49 9.49 -4.58
N LEU A 246 7.79 8.73 -5.62
CA LEU A 246 8.67 9.13 -6.72
C LEU A 246 7.99 10.06 -7.76
N GLY A 247 6.72 10.41 -7.54
CA GLY A 247 6.01 11.36 -8.42
C GLY A 247 5.50 10.75 -9.73
N TYR A 248 5.33 9.43 -9.81
CA TYR A 248 4.77 8.78 -11.00
C TYR A 248 3.32 9.22 -11.19
N PRO A 249 2.94 9.78 -12.36
CA PRO A 249 1.63 10.39 -12.55
C PRO A 249 0.50 9.38 -12.77
N ARG A 250 0.83 8.16 -13.22
CA ARG A 250 -0.14 7.12 -13.57
C ARG A 250 0.19 5.83 -12.87
N VAL A 251 -0.33 5.65 -11.64
CA VAL A 251 -0.12 4.45 -10.83
C VAL A 251 -1.45 3.84 -10.48
N LYS A 252 -1.59 2.53 -10.69
CA LYS A 252 -2.78 1.74 -10.33
C LYS A 252 -2.41 0.53 -9.49
N GLY A 253 -3.25 0.21 -8.52
CA GLY A 253 -3.20 -1.04 -7.78
C GLY A 253 -4.10 -2.09 -8.44
N TYR A 254 -3.55 -3.25 -8.80
CA TYR A 254 -4.37 -4.41 -9.19
C TYR A 254 -4.72 -5.22 -7.95
N ALA A 255 -5.88 -4.94 -7.37
CA ALA A 255 -6.30 -5.49 -6.09
C ALA A 255 -6.55 -7.00 -6.14
N GLY A 256 -7.10 -7.53 -7.22
CA GLY A 256 -7.28 -8.96 -7.43
C GLY A 256 -5.97 -9.73 -7.47
N SER A 257 -4.91 -9.10 -7.97
CA SER A 257 -3.54 -9.61 -7.95
C SER A 257 -3.41 -11.03 -8.52
N TRP A 258 -2.37 -11.76 -8.13
CA TRP A 258 -2.18 -13.14 -8.57
C TRP A 258 -3.27 -14.08 -8.04
N GLY A 259 -3.86 -13.77 -6.89
CA GLY A 259 -5.01 -14.51 -6.35
C GLY A 259 -6.18 -14.57 -7.32
N GLU A 260 -6.46 -13.49 -8.05
CA GLU A 260 -7.45 -13.48 -9.15
C GLU A 260 -6.85 -14.00 -10.46
N TRP A 261 -5.73 -13.43 -10.90
CA TRP A 261 -5.13 -13.74 -12.20
C TRP A 261 -4.75 -15.19 -12.35
N GLY A 262 -4.02 -15.75 -11.38
CA GLY A 262 -3.53 -17.13 -11.40
C GLY A 262 -4.62 -18.19 -11.25
N ASN A 263 -5.82 -17.80 -10.79
CA ASN A 263 -6.97 -18.70 -10.65
C ASN A 263 -7.99 -18.56 -11.78
N HIS A 264 -7.92 -17.50 -12.59
CA HIS A 264 -8.87 -17.33 -13.71
C HIS A 264 -8.42 -18.15 -14.92
N PRO A 265 -9.33 -18.94 -15.57
CA PRO A 265 -8.96 -19.84 -16.68
C PRO A 265 -8.37 -19.08 -17.88
N ASP A 266 -8.92 -17.93 -18.24
CA ASP A 266 -8.63 -17.22 -19.49
C ASP A 266 -7.46 -16.22 -19.38
N THR A 267 -6.82 -16.08 -18.21
CA THR A 267 -5.66 -15.20 -18.07
C THR A 267 -4.39 -15.86 -18.58
N PRO A 268 -3.60 -15.20 -19.43
CA PRO A 268 -2.32 -15.73 -19.88
C PRO A 268 -1.27 -15.68 -18.76
N VAL A 269 -0.30 -16.59 -18.84
CA VAL A 269 0.80 -16.69 -17.89
C VAL A 269 2.11 -16.81 -18.65
N GLU A 270 3.15 -16.18 -18.15
CA GLU A 270 4.52 -16.30 -18.62
C GLU A 270 5.36 -17.01 -17.57
N LEU A 271 6.29 -17.84 -18.03
CA LEU A 271 7.33 -18.47 -17.22
C LEU A 271 8.68 -17.99 -17.73
N PRO A 272 9.68 -17.86 -16.86
CA PRO A 272 11.05 -17.56 -17.29
C PRO A 272 11.51 -18.58 -18.34
N VAL A 273 12.20 -18.11 -19.37
CA VAL A 273 12.85 -19.00 -20.34
C VAL A 273 13.90 -19.80 -19.57
N LYS A 274 13.74 -21.11 -19.52
CA LYS A 274 14.81 -22.00 -18.98
C LYS A 274 15.97 -21.96 -19.96
N ASN A 275 17.06 -21.29 -19.55
CA ASN A 275 18.34 -21.37 -20.26
C ASN A 275 18.98 -22.74 -20.07
#